data_3314d74e7177e5adcdc34b52bb6e7b14
#
_entry.id   3314d74e7177e5adcdc34b52bb6e7b14
#
_cell.length_a   1.000
_cell.length_b   1.000
_cell.length_c   1.000
_cell.angle_alpha   90.00
_cell.angle_beta   90.00
_cell.angle_gamma   90.00
#
_symmetry.space_group_name_H-M   'P 1'
#
loop_
_entity.id
_entity.type
_entity.pdbx_description
1 polymer ?
#
loop_
_entity_poly.entity_id
_entity_poly.type
_entity_poly.pdbx_seq_one_letter_code
_entity_poly.pdbx_strand_id
1 'polypeptide(L)'
;LVQFPTVIGGIVPVGNIPGIKPGQIKMNGQVLGDIYLGKITNWNDPAIKALNPGVPLPDATIAPVRRADGSGTTFGFTNYLSKVNPEWKSKIGEGTAVNWPTGAGGKGNEGVAAFVGRLPNSIGYVEYAYVKQNKMNYVQLQNAAGAFVSPDDVTFKAAAAGADWEKSFYQILTNQPGKDSWPITSATFILMNKEQEKPAQATTALKFFEWAYKNGDKTSGDLDYVPMPESVKQIVYKSWGDIKDKAGKPVATK
;
A
#
# COMPACT_ATOMS: atom_id res chain seq x y z
N LEU A 1 19.31 -13.04 -4.76
CA LEU A 1 17.85 -13.22 -4.72
C LEU A 1 17.27 -12.96 -6.10
N VAL A 2 16.18 -13.66 -6.42
CA VAL A 2 15.22 -13.34 -7.48
C VAL A 2 13.99 -12.77 -6.80
N GLN A 3 13.52 -11.63 -7.29
CA GLN A 3 12.28 -10.98 -6.84
C GLN A 3 11.30 -10.97 -8.00
N PHE A 4 10.03 -11.25 -7.74
CA PHE A 4 8.97 -11.10 -8.73
C PHE A 4 7.64 -10.68 -8.09
N PRO A 5 6.83 -9.82 -8.78
CA PRO A 5 5.56 -9.33 -8.26
C PRO A 5 4.45 -10.39 -8.37
N THR A 6 3.49 -10.40 -7.46
CA THR A 6 2.33 -11.31 -7.50
C THR A 6 1.00 -10.60 -7.72
N VAL A 7 0.71 -9.61 -6.88
CA VAL A 7 -0.51 -8.81 -6.93
C VAL A 7 -0.21 -7.36 -6.58
N ILE A 8 -1.10 -6.45 -6.97
CA ILE A 8 -1.05 -5.04 -6.65
C ILE A 8 -2.21 -4.71 -5.71
N GLY A 9 -1.95 -3.87 -4.71
CA GLY A 9 -2.95 -3.40 -3.77
C GLY A 9 -2.76 -1.93 -3.43
N GLY A 10 -3.76 -1.33 -2.79
CA GLY A 10 -3.69 0.03 -2.26
C GLY A 10 -3.50 0.06 -0.76
N ILE A 11 -2.71 1.01 -0.31
CA ILE A 11 -2.61 1.39 1.11
C ILE A 11 -3.52 2.60 1.30
N VAL A 12 -4.43 2.52 2.26
CA VAL A 12 -5.53 3.45 2.37
C VAL A 12 -5.59 4.08 3.76
N PRO A 13 -5.52 5.40 3.87
CA PRO A 13 -5.83 6.10 5.11
C PRO A 13 -7.31 5.92 5.45
N VAL A 14 -7.58 5.56 6.69
CA VAL A 14 -8.92 5.30 7.22
C VAL A 14 -9.15 6.10 8.50
N GLY A 15 -10.34 6.67 8.64
CA GLY A 15 -10.70 7.47 9.80
C GLY A 15 -11.93 6.91 10.52
N ASN A 16 -12.00 7.13 11.82
CA ASN A 16 -13.20 6.88 12.62
C ASN A 16 -13.69 8.20 13.21
N ILE A 17 -14.35 9.01 12.38
CA ILE A 17 -14.82 10.35 12.74
C ILE A 17 -16.36 10.27 12.83
N PRO A 18 -16.96 10.51 14.00
CA PRO A 18 -18.42 10.48 14.15
C PRO A 18 -19.13 11.38 13.12
N GLY A 19 -20.14 10.83 12.45
CA GLY A 19 -20.94 11.55 11.46
C GLY A 19 -20.32 11.68 10.07
N ILE A 20 -19.08 11.23 9.85
CA ILE A 20 -18.40 11.26 8.57
C ILE A 20 -18.55 9.91 7.86
N LYS A 21 -18.84 9.96 6.55
CA LYS A 21 -19.05 8.78 5.69
C LYS A 21 -17.77 8.41 4.93
N PRO A 22 -17.68 7.16 4.40
CA PRO A 22 -16.56 6.75 3.54
C PRO A 22 -16.37 7.71 2.36
N GLY A 23 -15.13 8.16 2.13
CA GLY A 23 -14.76 9.06 1.04
C GLY A 23 -15.23 10.51 1.19
N GLN A 24 -15.84 10.87 2.31
CA GLN A 24 -16.28 12.24 2.55
C GLN A 24 -15.11 13.18 2.89
N ILE A 25 -14.06 12.68 3.55
CA ILE A 25 -12.86 13.44 3.88
C ILE A 25 -11.87 13.39 2.72
N LYS A 26 -11.32 14.54 2.37
CA LYS A 26 -10.25 14.74 1.38
C LYS A 26 -8.98 15.19 2.09
N MET A 27 -7.86 14.59 1.76
CA MET A 27 -6.54 15.02 2.24
C MET A 27 -5.53 15.05 1.09
N ASN A 28 -4.52 15.90 1.22
CA ASN A 28 -3.29 15.82 0.44
C ASN A 28 -2.16 15.22 1.30
N GLY A 29 -1.04 14.90 0.66
CA GLY A 29 0.09 14.30 1.34
C GLY A 29 0.75 15.19 2.38
N GLN A 30 0.71 16.52 2.19
CA GLN A 30 1.23 17.48 3.16
C GLN A 30 0.45 17.40 4.48
N VAL A 31 -0.89 17.50 4.40
CA VAL A 31 -1.77 17.42 5.59
C VAL A 31 -1.64 16.06 6.28
N LEU A 32 -1.65 14.97 5.51
CA LEU A 32 -1.51 13.63 6.06
C LEU A 32 -0.17 13.45 6.80
N GLY A 33 0.93 13.91 6.20
CA GLY A 33 2.25 13.91 6.84
C GLY A 33 2.30 14.77 8.10
N ASP A 34 1.70 15.95 8.08
CA ASP A 34 1.66 16.86 9.23
C ASP A 34 0.85 16.30 10.40
N ILE A 35 -0.19 15.51 10.15
CA ILE A 35 -0.91 14.75 11.19
C ILE A 35 0.04 13.76 11.87
N TYR A 36 0.75 12.94 11.10
CA TYR A 36 1.67 11.94 11.66
C TYR A 36 2.97 12.53 12.23
N LEU A 37 3.32 13.77 11.86
CA LEU A 37 4.36 14.55 12.53
C LEU A 37 3.90 15.16 13.87
N GLY A 38 2.58 15.11 14.17
CA GLY A 38 2.01 15.75 15.36
C GLY A 38 1.88 17.27 15.25
N LYS A 39 1.93 17.83 14.03
CA LYS A 39 1.75 19.28 13.79
C LYS A 39 0.28 19.65 13.67
N ILE A 40 -0.51 18.81 13.00
CA ILE A 40 -1.97 18.93 12.93
C ILE A 40 -2.56 17.93 13.92
N THR A 41 -3.19 18.44 14.96
CA THR A 41 -3.67 17.62 16.09
C THR A 41 -5.17 17.68 16.30
N ASN A 42 -5.90 18.44 15.50
CA ASN A 42 -7.34 18.59 15.62
C ASN A 42 -8.02 18.45 14.23
N TRP A 43 -9.18 17.78 14.19
CA TRP A 43 -9.92 17.57 12.95
C TRP A 43 -10.43 18.88 12.33
N ASN A 44 -10.71 19.91 13.13
CA ASN A 44 -11.13 21.21 12.63
C ASN A 44 -9.97 22.16 12.28
N ASP A 45 -8.74 21.65 12.17
CA ASP A 45 -7.58 22.44 11.73
C ASP A 45 -7.88 23.16 10.40
N PRO A 46 -7.46 24.43 10.25
CA PRO A 46 -7.67 25.19 9.02
C PRO A 46 -7.16 24.49 7.74
N ALA A 47 -6.05 23.75 7.84
CA ALA A 47 -5.49 23.01 6.69
C ALA A 47 -6.40 21.86 6.24
N ILE A 48 -7.06 21.17 7.18
CA ILE A 48 -8.05 20.13 6.87
C ILE A 48 -9.33 20.77 6.34
N LYS A 49 -9.82 21.82 6.97
CA LYS A 49 -11.04 22.56 6.54
C LYS A 49 -10.91 23.08 5.12
N ALA A 50 -9.77 23.61 4.74
CA ALA A 50 -9.53 24.17 3.40
C ALA A 50 -9.72 23.10 2.29
N LEU A 51 -9.40 21.85 2.57
CA LEU A 51 -9.61 20.71 1.65
C LEU A 51 -11.03 20.15 1.70
N ASN A 52 -11.81 20.50 2.70
CA ASN A 52 -13.13 19.93 3.02
C ASN A 52 -14.20 20.99 3.25
N PRO A 53 -14.44 21.92 2.29
CA PRO A 53 -15.46 22.95 2.45
C PRO A 53 -16.84 22.30 2.64
N GLY A 54 -17.59 22.76 3.64
CA GLY A 54 -18.95 22.26 3.94
C GLY A 54 -19.03 20.93 4.66
N VAL A 55 -17.90 20.26 4.93
CA VAL A 55 -17.87 19.05 5.75
C VAL A 55 -17.89 19.42 7.24
N PRO A 56 -18.79 18.84 8.06
CA PRO A 56 -18.89 19.16 9.49
C PRO A 56 -17.79 18.47 10.29
N LEU A 57 -16.57 18.98 10.21
CA LEU A 57 -15.42 18.47 10.95
C LEU A 57 -15.58 18.78 12.45
N PRO A 58 -15.40 17.77 13.33
CA PRO A 58 -15.53 17.99 14.77
C PRO A 58 -14.35 18.80 15.35
N ASP A 59 -14.61 19.57 16.39
CA ASP A 59 -13.55 20.08 17.25
C ASP A 59 -13.10 18.97 18.20
N ALA A 60 -12.22 18.12 17.68
CA ALA A 60 -11.75 16.92 18.38
C ALA A 60 -10.31 16.60 18.04
N THR A 61 -9.57 16.15 19.05
CA THR A 61 -8.18 15.73 18.88
C THR A 61 -8.09 14.51 17.97
N ILE A 62 -7.18 14.57 17.01
CA ILE A 62 -6.86 13.44 16.11
C ILE A 62 -6.03 12.42 16.90
N ALA A 63 -6.42 11.15 16.84
CA ALA A 63 -5.66 10.03 17.36
C ALA A 63 -5.03 9.22 16.23
N PRO A 64 -3.78 9.46 15.84
CA PRO A 64 -3.10 8.66 14.82
C PRO A 64 -2.87 7.23 15.31
N VAL A 65 -3.07 6.27 14.40
CA VAL A 65 -2.78 4.85 14.61
C VAL A 65 -1.78 4.40 13.55
N ARG A 66 -0.73 3.70 13.97
CA ARG A 66 0.36 3.28 13.10
C ARG A 66 0.72 1.82 13.38
N ARG A 67 1.57 1.22 12.56
CA ARG A 67 2.06 -0.15 12.78
C ARG A 67 3.07 -0.21 13.92
N ALA A 68 2.98 -1.25 14.72
CA ALA A 68 3.92 -1.56 15.81
C ALA A 68 4.98 -2.61 15.42
N ASP A 69 4.82 -3.23 14.25
CA ASP A 69 5.69 -4.28 13.69
C ASP A 69 6.36 -3.82 12.39
N GLY A 70 7.34 -4.57 11.92
CA GLY A 70 7.91 -4.38 10.57
C GLY A 70 6.87 -4.65 9.50
N SER A 71 6.66 -3.72 8.54
CA SER A 71 5.49 -3.73 7.67
C SER A 71 5.78 -3.15 6.29
N GLY A 72 5.43 -3.91 5.25
CA GLY A 72 5.39 -3.41 3.86
C GLY A 72 4.35 -2.30 3.67
N THR A 73 3.22 -2.36 4.39
CA THR A 73 2.21 -1.30 4.40
C THR A 73 2.79 0.00 4.96
N THR A 74 3.58 -0.08 6.04
CA THR A 74 4.32 1.07 6.59
C THR A 74 5.36 1.59 5.61
N PHE A 75 6.08 0.71 4.91
CA PHE A 75 7.05 1.15 3.89
C PHE A 75 6.36 1.98 2.80
N GLY A 76 5.27 1.49 2.21
CA GLY A 76 4.53 2.22 1.16
C GLY A 76 3.99 3.56 1.67
N PHE A 77 3.44 3.59 2.87
CA PHE A 77 2.92 4.80 3.50
C PHE A 77 4.02 5.84 3.76
N THR A 78 5.12 5.45 4.38
CA THR A 78 6.24 6.36 4.72
C THR A 78 7.04 6.78 3.49
N ASN A 79 7.17 5.93 2.46
CA ASN A 79 7.74 6.29 1.17
C ASN A 79 6.88 7.36 0.47
N TYR A 80 5.55 7.20 0.46
CA TYR A 80 4.65 8.23 -0.05
C TYR A 80 4.82 9.54 0.69
N LEU A 81 4.77 9.53 2.03
CA LEU A 81 4.94 10.74 2.84
C LEU A 81 6.29 11.42 2.57
N SER A 82 7.36 10.65 2.39
CA SER A 82 8.69 11.18 2.04
C SER A 82 8.74 11.85 0.67
N LYS A 83 7.89 11.42 -0.28
CA LYS A 83 7.79 12.04 -1.61
C LYS A 83 7.02 13.37 -1.60
N VAL A 84 6.04 13.52 -0.70
CA VAL A 84 5.06 14.63 -0.75
C VAL A 84 5.13 15.59 0.43
N ASN A 85 5.90 15.27 1.47
CA ASN A 85 6.11 16.13 2.64
C ASN A 85 7.61 16.23 2.96
N PRO A 86 8.26 17.37 2.63
CA PRO A 86 9.71 17.53 2.83
C PRO A 86 10.15 17.43 4.28
N GLU A 87 9.31 17.86 5.23
CA GLU A 87 9.62 17.77 6.66
C GLU A 87 9.59 16.33 7.16
N TRP A 88 8.60 15.54 6.70
CA TRP A 88 8.57 14.10 6.94
C TRP A 88 9.84 13.43 6.41
N LYS A 89 10.20 13.71 5.14
CA LYS A 89 11.40 13.16 4.52
C LYS A 89 12.66 13.42 5.33
N SER A 90 12.83 14.65 5.81
CA SER A 90 14.05 15.06 6.53
C SER A 90 14.12 14.54 7.96
N LYS A 91 12.98 14.44 8.66
CA LYS A 91 12.93 14.08 10.09
C LYS A 91 12.74 12.58 10.34
N ILE A 92 11.95 11.93 9.50
CA ILE A 92 11.50 10.53 9.71
C ILE A 92 12.02 9.61 8.61
N GLY A 93 11.83 10.01 7.33
CA GLY A 93 12.17 9.19 6.17
C GLY A 93 11.19 8.05 5.93
N GLU A 94 11.70 6.97 5.35
CA GLU A 94 10.92 5.81 4.92
C GLU A 94 11.52 4.51 5.44
N GLY A 95 10.68 3.50 5.65
CA GLY A 95 11.12 2.18 6.11
C GLY A 95 9.94 1.28 6.46
N THR A 96 10.23 -0.01 6.64
CA THR A 96 9.26 -0.98 7.17
C THR A 96 8.94 -0.75 8.65
N ALA A 97 9.81 -0.02 9.34
CA ALA A 97 9.65 0.52 10.69
C ALA A 97 10.39 1.86 10.75
N VAL A 98 9.79 2.86 11.38
CA VAL A 98 10.36 4.19 11.54
C VAL A 98 10.17 4.68 12.98
N ASN A 99 10.89 5.74 13.36
CA ASN A 99 10.72 6.40 14.65
C ASN A 99 9.51 7.34 14.59
N TRP A 100 8.34 6.81 14.91
CA TRP A 100 7.10 7.56 14.85
C TRP A 100 7.08 8.70 15.86
N PRO A 101 6.81 9.96 15.44
CA PRO A 101 6.70 11.09 16.36
C PRO A 101 5.48 11.00 17.28
N THR A 102 4.40 10.37 16.78
CA THR A 102 3.12 10.26 17.48
C THR A 102 2.39 8.98 17.07
N GLY A 103 1.28 8.72 17.73
CA GLY A 103 0.35 7.64 17.39
C GLY A 103 0.51 6.37 18.22
N ALA A 104 -0.61 5.66 18.33
CA ALA A 104 -0.67 4.35 18.98
C ALA A 104 -0.35 3.24 17.99
N GLY A 105 0.30 2.17 18.46
CA GLY A 105 0.73 1.04 17.62
C GLY A 105 -0.29 -0.08 17.56
N GLY A 106 -0.67 -0.52 16.34
CA GLY A 106 -1.41 -1.74 16.09
C GLY A 106 -0.53 -2.79 15.41
N LYS A 107 -0.66 -4.05 15.80
CA LYS A 107 0.08 -5.17 15.17
C LYS A 107 -0.69 -5.68 13.97
N GLY A 108 -0.04 -5.71 12.80
CA GLY A 108 -0.66 -6.10 11.54
C GLY A 108 -1.68 -5.08 11.01
N ASN A 109 -2.17 -5.28 9.79
CA ASN A 109 -3.29 -4.49 9.25
C ASN A 109 -4.55 -4.68 10.10
N GLU A 110 -4.81 -5.90 10.55
CA GLU A 110 -5.93 -6.25 11.43
C GLU A 110 -5.87 -5.50 12.76
N GLY A 111 -4.70 -5.37 13.37
CA GLY A 111 -4.53 -4.61 14.61
C GLY A 111 -4.80 -3.12 14.44
N VAL A 112 -4.32 -2.51 13.34
CA VAL A 112 -4.62 -1.11 13.02
C VAL A 112 -6.11 -0.94 12.72
N ALA A 113 -6.70 -1.81 11.91
CA ALA A 113 -8.13 -1.75 11.57
C ALA A 113 -9.01 -1.85 12.83
N ALA A 114 -8.71 -2.80 13.73
CA ALA A 114 -9.45 -2.95 14.99
C ALA A 114 -9.28 -1.75 15.91
N PHE A 115 -8.07 -1.15 15.96
CA PHE A 115 -7.79 0.02 16.79
C PHE A 115 -8.59 1.24 16.29
N VAL A 116 -8.53 1.53 15.00
CA VAL A 116 -9.29 2.63 14.38
C VAL A 116 -10.79 2.42 14.56
N GLY A 117 -11.29 1.20 14.34
CA GLY A 117 -12.70 0.89 14.49
C GLY A 117 -13.27 1.15 15.90
N ARG A 118 -12.44 1.05 16.93
CA ARG A 118 -12.82 1.24 18.33
C ARG A 118 -12.53 2.64 18.89
N LEU A 119 -11.61 3.37 18.29
CA LEU A 119 -11.15 4.67 18.80
C LEU A 119 -11.79 5.81 18.00
N PRO A 120 -12.75 6.54 18.56
CA PRO A 120 -13.30 7.72 17.89
C PRO A 120 -12.23 8.77 17.62
N ASN A 121 -12.41 9.53 16.55
CA ASN A 121 -11.51 10.59 16.08
C ASN A 121 -10.10 10.10 15.70
N SER A 122 -9.94 8.80 15.45
CA SER A 122 -8.68 8.22 15.00
C SER A 122 -8.52 8.26 13.48
N ILE A 123 -7.25 8.21 13.06
CA ILE A 123 -6.83 7.98 11.68
C ILE A 123 -5.73 6.91 11.67
N GLY A 124 -5.84 5.95 10.76
CA GLY A 124 -4.83 4.92 10.54
C GLY A 124 -4.61 4.70 9.05
N TYR A 125 -3.79 3.71 8.70
CA TYR A 125 -3.58 3.27 7.33
C TYR A 125 -3.52 1.74 7.29
N VAL A 126 -4.21 1.15 6.32
CA VAL A 126 -4.32 -0.31 6.13
C VAL A 126 -4.34 -0.65 4.65
N GLU A 127 -4.12 -1.90 4.28
CA GLU A 127 -4.42 -2.37 2.93
C GLU A 127 -5.92 -2.35 2.65
N TYR A 128 -6.27 -2.10 1.38
CA TYR A 128 -7.65 -1.91 0.92
C TYR A 128 -8.58 -3.08 1.24
N ALA A 129 -8.09 -4.32 1.20
CA ALA A 129 -8.86 -5.49 1.61
C ALA A 129 -9.45 -5.34 3.03
N TYR A 130 -8.69 -4.78 3.97
CA TYR A 130 -9.16 -4.52 5.34
C TYR A 130 -10.20 -3.41 5.40
N VAL A 131 -10.10 -2.40 4.54
CA VAL A 131 -11.14 -1.34 4.42
C VAL A 131 -12.47 -1.95 4.04
N LYS A 132 -12.47 -2.84 3.04
CA LYS A 132 -13.67 -3.51 2.54
C LYS A 132 -14.25 -4.48 3.57
N GLN A 133 -13.43 -5.36 4.13
CA GLN A 133 -13.84 -6.37 5.10
C GLN A 133 -14.42 -5.76 6.38
N ASN A 134 -13.84 -4.66 6.85
CA ASN A 134 -14.27 -3.99 8.09
C ASN A 134 -15.19 -2.79 7.84
N LYS A 135 -15.59 -2.53 6.58
CA LYS A 135 -16.44 -1.40 6.19
C LYS A 135 -15.97 -0.06 6.76
N MET A 136 -14.65 0.19 6.64
CA MET A 136 -14.02 1.37 7.21
C MET A 136 -14.25 2.62 6.37
N ASN A 137 -14.24 3.78 7.01
CA ASN A 137 -14.31 5.07 6.33
C ASN A 137 -12.93 5.43 5.77
N TYR A 138 -12.77 5.31 4.46
CA TYR A 138 -11.56 5.72 3.77
C TYR A 138 -11.54 7.23 3.51
N VAL A 139 -10.33 7.77 3.40
CA VAL A 139 -10.05 9.15 3.02
C VAL A 139 -9.73 9.21 1.54
N GLN A 140 -10.29 10.18 0.79
CA GLN A 140 -9.82 10.49 -0.55
C GLN A 140 -8.47 11.21 -0.48
N LEU A 141 -7.54 10.83 -1.37
CA LEU A 141 -6.23 11.46 -1.44
C LEU A 141 -6.05 12.24 -2.74
N GLN A 142 -5.41 13.39 -2.62
CA GLN A 142 -4.95 14.14 -3.77
C GLN A 142 -3.73 13.45 -4.37
N ASN A 143 -3.79 13.12 -5.66
CA ASN A 143 -2.70 12.48 -6.38
C ASN A 143 -1.72 13.50 -7.00
N ALA A 144 -0.67 12.99 -7.66
CA ALA A 144 0.36 13.81 -8.30
C ALA A 144 -0.19 14.75 -9.41
N ALA A 145 -1.34 14.43 -10.00
CA ALA A 145 -2.03 15.26 -10.99
C ALA A 145 -2.95 16.33 -10.35
N GLY A 146 -3.03 16.38 -9.01
CA GLY A 146 -3.89 17.31 -8.27
C GLY A 146 -5.34 16.86 -8.11
N ALA A 147 -5.72 15.70 -8.62
CA ALA A 147 -7.06 15.15 -8.49
C ALA A 147 -7.24 14.42 -7.15
N PHE A 148 -8.42 14.57 -6.53
CA PHE A 148 -8.81 13.75 -5.39
C PHE A 148 -9.42 12.44 -5.90
N VAL A 149 -8.87 11.32 -5.47
CA VAL A 149 -9.27 9.98 -5.92
C VAL A 149 -9.70 9.11 -4.73
N SER A 150 -10.59 8.18 -5.01
CA SER A 150 -10.99 7.12 -4.06
C SER A 150 -10.18 5.85 -4.32
N PRO A 151 -9.93 5.03 -3.30
CA PRO A 151 -9.24 3.77 -3.48
C PRO A 151 -10.18 2.72 -4.10
N ASP A 152 -9.77 2.15 -5.21
CA ASP A 152 -10.40 1.02 -5.87
C ASP A 152 -9.42 0.32 -6.82
N ASP A 153 -9.84 -0.79 -7.43
CA ASP A 153 -9.01 -1.56 -8.36
C ASP A 153 -8.64 -0.76 -9.62
N VAL A 154 -9.51 0.15 -10.07
CA VAL A 154 -9.26 1.01 -11.23
C VAL A 154 -8.13 1.99 -10.94
N THR A 155 -8.16 2.64 -9.77
CA THR A 155 -7.15 3.63 -9.38
C THR A 155 -5.80 2.98 -9.02
N PHE A 156 -5.80 1.74 -8.53
CA PHE A 156 -4.57 0.96 -8.32
C PHE A 156 -3.95 0.52 -9.65
N LYS A 157 -4.75 0.06 -10.61
CA LYS A 157 -4.31 -0.25 -11.98
C LYS A 157 -3.72 0.98 -12.67
N ALA A 158 -4.36 2.13 -12.53
CA ALA A 158 -3.87 3.38 -13.09
C ALA A 158 -2.47 3.73 -12.55
N ALA A 159 -2.25 3.59 -11.24
CA ALA A 159 -0.94 3.82 -10.64
C ALA A 159 0.14 2.84 -11.11
N ALA A 160 -0.23 1.59 -11.40
CA ALA A 160 0.69 0.55 -11.87
C ALA A 160 0.96 0.61 -13.38
N ALA A 161 0.14 1.29 -14.17
CA ALA A 161 0.21 1.29 -15.63
C ALA A 161 1.51 1.89 -16.20
N GLY A 162 2.15 2.79 -15.45
CA GLY A 162 3.43 3.42 -15.85
C GLY A 162 4.68 2.66 -15.39
N ALA A 163 4.55 1.54 -14.71
CA ALA A 163 5.69 0.78 -14.20
C ALA A 163 6.41 0.02 -15.32
N ASP A 164 7.73 0.20 -15.40
CA ASP A 164 8.58 -0.50 -16.37
C ASP A 164 9.08 -1.83 -15.80
N TRP A 165 8.21 -2.84 -15.84
CA TRP A 165 8.48 -4.19 -15.34
C TRP A 165 9.55 -4.94 -16.16
N GLU A 166 9.77 -4.56 -17.40
CA GLU A 166 10.83 -5.15 -18.24
C GLU A 166 12.21 -4.75 -17.77
N LYS A 167 12.32 -3.52 -17.30
CA LYS A 167 13.58 -2.99 -16.79
C LYS A 167 13.93 -3.53 -15.42
N SER A 168 12.94 -3.64 -14.53
CA SER A 168 13.15 -4.12 -13.15
C SER A 168 11.84 -4.53 -12.49
N PHE A 169 11.87 -5.59 -11.69
CA PHE A 169 10.78 -5.88 -10.75
C PHE A 169 10.79 -5.00 -9.51
N TYR A 170 11.86 -4.28 -9.24
CA TYR A 170 11.90 -3.30 -8.16
C TYR A 170 11.16 -2.04 -8.57
N GLN A 171 9.83 -2.06 -8.39
CA GLN A 171 8.95 -0.94 -8.71
C GLN A 171 8.26 -0.46 -7.43
N ILE A 172 8.43 0.83 -7.13
CA ILE A 172 7.73 1.52 -6.03
C ILE A 172 6.63 2.37 -6.66
N LEU A 173 5.38 1.98 -6.45
CA LEU A 173 4.22 2.53 -7.14
C LEU A 173 3.54 3.70 -6.40
N THR A 174 4.23 4.31 -5.44
CA THR A 174 3.71 5.48 -4.71
C THR A 174 3.87 6.76 -5.53
N ASN A 175 2.90 7.65 -5.44
CA ASN A 175 2.87 8.97 -6.07
C ASN A 175 3.10 8.93 -7.59
N GLN A 176 2.52 7.95 -8.26
CA GLN A 176 2.63 7.80 -9.72
C GLN A 176 1.83 8.87 -10.46
N PRO A 177 2.28 9.28 -11.67
CA PRO A 177 1.55 10.24 -12.49
C PRO A 177 0.22 9.67 -12.97
N GLY A 178 -0.67 10.55 -13.42
CA GLY A 178 -1.98 10.20 -13.96
C GLY A 178 -3.12 10.67 -13.05
N LYS A 179 -4.18 11.20 -13.70
CA LYS A 179 -5.31 11.80 -12.98
C LYS A 179 -6.13 10.82 -12.14
N ASP A 180 -6.04 9.53 -12.48
CA ASP A 180 -6.80 8.47 -11.81
C ASP A 180 -5.92 7.59 -10.91
N SER A 181 -4.62 7.90 -10.77
CA SER A 181 -3.67 7.10 -9.99
C SER A 181 -3.90 7.23 -8.49
N TRP A 182 -4.11 6.09 -7.79
CA TRP A 182 -4.10 6.07 -6.32
C TRP A 182 -2.69 6.35 -5.78
N PRO A 183 -2.52 7.32 -4.87
CA PRO A 183 -1.19 7.78 -4.46
C PRO A 183 -0.33 6.75 -3.71
N ILE A 184 -0.96 5.80 -3.02
CA ILE A 184 -0.22 4.83 -2.18
C ILE A 184 -0.51 3.42 -2.68
N THR A 185 -0.01 3.12 -3.87
CA THR A 185 -0.14 1.79 -4.49
C THR A 185 1.15 0.99 -4.25
N SER A 186 1.02 -0.30 -4.03
CA SER A 186 2.13 -1.20 -3.76
C SER A 186 1.93 -2.56 -4.43
N ALA A 187 3.01 -3.19 -4.87
CA ALA A 187 3.01 -4.58 -5.29
C ALA A 187 3.48 -5.48 -4.14
N THR A 188 2.96 -6.69 -4.10
CA THR A 188 3.46 -7.77 -3.24
C THR A 188 4.47 -8.58 -4.02
N PHE A 189 5.61 -8.88 -3.41
CA PHE A 189 6.72 -9.58 -4.05
C PHE A 189 7.03 -10.89 -3.37
N ILE A 190 7.46 -11.85 -4.18
CA ILE A 190 8.10 -13.09 -3.73
C ILE A 190 9.60 -12.92 -3.88
N LEU A 191 10.34 -13.37 -2.88
CA LEU A 191 11.79 -13.42 -2.88
C LEU A 191 12.24 -14.87 -2.82
N MET A 192 13.08 -15.29 -3.76
CA MET A 192 13.69 -16.62 -3.78
C MET A 192 15.21 -16.51 -3.94
N ASN A 193 15.96 -17.41 -3.31
CA ASN A 193 17.39 -17.51 -3.54
C ASN A 193 17.65 -17.92 -5.00
N LYS A 194 18.67 -17.33 -5.62
CA LYS A 194 19.12 -17.76 -6.97
C LYS A 194 19.64 -19.19 -6.95
N GLU A 195 20.43 -19.52 -5.94
CA GLU A 195 20.89 -20.89 -5.70
C GLU A 195 20.03 -21.55 -4.64
N GLN A 196 19.46 -22.70 -4.97
CA GLN A 196 18.51 -23.43 -4.13
C GLN A 196 19.18 -24.61 -3.43
N GLU A 197 19.16 -24.62 -2.11
CA GLU A 197 19.62 -25.75 -1.31
C GLU A 197 18.67 -26.95 -1.40
N LYS A 198 17.38 -26.70 -1.61
CA LYS A 198 16.30 -27.68 -1.70
C LYS A 198 15.54 -27.55 -3.03
N PRO A 199 16.14 -27.99 -4.15
CA PRO A 199 15.59 -27.78 -5.50
C PRO A 199 14.16 -28.27 -5.68
N ALA A 200 13.82 -29.45 -5.13
CA ALA A 200 12.49 -30.01 -5.23
C ALA A 200 11.42 -29.12 -4.56
N GLN A 201 11.73 -28.51 -3.42
CA GLN A 201 10.81 -27.59 -2.76
C GLN A 201 10.65 -26.30 -3.56
N ALA A 202 11.74 -25.76 -4.11
CA ALA A 202 11.71 -24.59 -4.98
C ALA A 202 10.86 -24.84 -6.23
N THR A 203 11.03 -26.01 -6.88
CA THR A 203 10.19 -26.42 -8.02
C THR A 203 8.71 -26.46 -7.65
N THR A 204 8.37 -27.02 -6.50
CA THR A 204 6.97 -27.08 -6.01
C THR A 204 6.42 -25.68 -5.76
N ALA A 205 7.20 -24.78 -5.14
CA ALA A 205 6.80 -23.40 -4.92
C ALA A 205 6.55 -22.65 -6.25
N LEU A 206 7.44 -22.81 -7.25
CA LEU A 206 7.26 -22.18 -8.56
C LEU A 206 6.03 -22.71 -9.30
N LYS A 207 5.74 -24.02 -9.22
CA LYS A 207 4.49 -24.60 -9.76
C LYS A 207 3.25 -24.03 -9.10
N PHE A 208 3.29 -23.77 -7.78
CA PHE A 208 2.20 -23.10 -7.08
C PHE A 208 2.00 -21.68 -7.60
N PHE A 209 3.06 -20.88 -7.76
CA PHE A 209 2.95 -19.52 -8.30
C PHE A 209 2.51 -19.53 -9.77
N GLU A 210 2.99 -20.48 -10.57
CA GLU A 210 2.50 -20.65 -11.95
C GLU A 210 1.00 -20.92 -11.99
N TRP A 211 0.51 -21.84 -11.15
CA TRP A 211 -0.91 -22.13 -11.02
C TRP A 211 -1.68 -20.87 -10.58
N ALA A 212 -1.17 -20.13 -9.59
CA ALA A 212 -1.79 -18.92 -9.10
C ALA A 212 -1.91 -17.82 -10.18
N TYR A 213 -0.86 -17.62 -11.00
CA TYR A 213 -0.93 -16.69 -12.12
C TYR A 213 -1.91 -17.12 -13.22
N LYS A 214 -2.05 -18.42 -13.47
CA LYS A 214 -2.97 -18.94 -14.49
C LYS A 214 -4.44 -18.94 -14.06
N ASN A 215 -4.70 -19.12 -12.77
CA ASN A 215 -6.04 -19.41 -12.27
C ASN A 215 -6.52 -18.42 -11.18
N GLY A 216 -5.63 -17.58 -10.64
CA GLY A 216 -5.89 -16.79 -9.43
C GLY A 216 -6.47 -15.39 -9.68
N ASP A 217 -6.58 -14.92 -10.92
CA ASP A 217 -6.97 -13.54 -11.22
C ASP A 217 -8.35 -13.18 -10.64
N LYS A 218 -9.33 -14.09 -10.80
CA LYS A 218 -10.65 -13.89 -10.20
C LYS A 218 -10.58 -13.84 -8.67
N THR A 219 -9.85 -14.76 -8.06
CA THR A 219 -9.68 -14.81 -6.60
C THR A 219 -8.98 -13.55 -6.08
N SER A 220 -7.96 -13.06 -6.79
CA SER A 220 -7.30 -11.79 -6.46
C SER A 220 -8.29 -10.63 -6.44
N GLY A 221 -9.13 -10.52 -7.48
CA GLY A 221 -10.17 -9.49 -7.56
C GLY A 221 -11.24 -9.64 -6.45
N ASP A 222 -11.68 -10.84 -6.15
CA ASP A 222 -12.64 -11.14 -5.08
C ASP A 222 -12.08 -10.77 -3.68
N LEU A 223 -10.75 -10.74 -3.55
CA LEU A 223 -10.02 -10.31 -2.34
C LEU A 223 -9.56 -8.85 -2.38
N ASP A 224 -10.07 -8.06 -3.32
CA ASP A 224 -9.76 -6.64 -3.48
C ASP A 224 -8.29 -6.34 -3.88
N TYR A 225 -7.60 -7.30 -4.50
CA TYR A 225 -6.29 -7.11 -5.12
C TYR A 225 -6.39 -7.06 -6.65
N VAL A 226 -5.40 -6.42 -7.27
CA VAL A 226 -5.25 -6.35 -8.73
C VAL A 226 -4.25 -7.42 -9.17
N PRO A 227 -4.64 -8.37 -10.02
CA PRO A 227 -3.71 -9.34 -10.58
C PRO A 227 -2.70 -8.67 -11.52
N MET A 228 -1.53 -9.28 -11.68
CA MET A 228 -0.52 -8.81 -12.63
C MET A 228 -1.02 -8.96 -14.06
N PRO A 229 -0.75 -7.99 -14.96
CA PRO A 229 -1.04 -8.12 -16.38
C PRO A 229 -0.31 -9.32 -16.99
N GLU A 230 -0.90 -9.93 -18.05
CA GLU A 230 -0.32 -11.10 -18.70
C GLU A 230 1.11 -10.85 -19.21
N SER A 231 1.39 -9.66 -19.75
CA SER A 231 2.73 -9.27 -20.18
C SER A 231 3.76 -9.39 -19.05
N VAL A 232 3.37 -8.99 -17.83
CA VAL A 232 4.26 -9.06 -16.65
C VAL A 232 4.43 -10.51 -16.19
N LYS A 233 3.37 -11.31 -16.20
CA LYS A 233 3.46 -12.75 -15.88
C LYS A 233 4.47 -13.46 -16.78
N GLN A 234 4.51 -13.15 -18.08
CA GLN A 234 5.46 -13.70 -19.02
C GLN A 234 6.92 -13.33 -18.70
N ILE A 235 7.16 -12.09 -18.26
CA ILE A 235 8.50 -11.64 -17.79
C ILE A 235 8.89 -12.40 -16.52
N VAL A 236 7.95 -12.58 -15.60
CA VAL A 236 8.17 -13.35 -14.37
C VAL A 236 8.57 -14.80 -14.69
N TYR A 237 7.85 -15.50 -15.57
CA TYR A 237 8.20 -16.87 -15.97
C TYR A 237 9.61 -16.97 -16.53
N LYS A 238 10.03 -16.01 -17.36
CA LYS A 238 11.40 -15.94 -17.86
C LYS A 238 12.43 -15.78 -16.74
N SER A 239 12.15 -14.95 -15.74
CA SER A 239 13.07 -14.69 -14.63
C SER A 239 13.33 -15.91 -13.75
N TRP A 240 12.40 -16.87 -13.72
CA TRP A 240 12.57 -18.11 -12.97
C TRP A 240 13.70 -19.00 -13.49
N GLY A 241 14.17 -18.80 -14.74
CA GLY A 241 15.36 -19.44 -15.27
C GLY A 241 16.64 -19.12 -14.51
N ASP A 242 16.65 -18.03 -13.74
CA ASP A 242 17.78 -17.63 -12.88
C ASP A 242 17.77 -18.36 -11.53
N ILE A 243 16.70 -19.08 -11.18
CA ILE A 243 16.61 -19.87 -9.96
C ILE A 243 17.12 -21.29 -10.27
N LYS A 244 18.26 -21.65 -9.71
CA LYS A 244 19.01 -22.84 -10.07
C LYS A 244 19.35 -23.68 -8.84
N ASP A 245 19.67 -24.93 -9.05
CA ASP A 245 20.29 -25.80 -8.06
C ASP A 245 21.80 -25.51 -7.94
N LYS A 246 22.49 -26.19 -7.02
CA LYS A 246 23.93 -26.08 -6.80
C LYS A 246 24.77 -26.50 -8.03
N ALA A 247 24.21 -27.28 -8.93
CA ALA A 247 24.85 -27.70 -10.20
C ALA A 247 24.59 -26.68 -11.34
N GLY A 248 23.89 -25.58 -11.07
CA GLY A 248 23.57 -24.55 -12.06
C GLY A 248 22.39 -24.89 -12.97
N LYS A 249 21.64 -25.95 -12.68
CA LYS A 249 20.46 -26.35 -13.47
C LYS A 249 19.23 -25.58 -13.00
N PRO A 250 18.44 -24.97 -13.90
CA PRO A 250 17.20 -24.31 -13.52
C PRO A 250 16.24 -25.26 -12.79
N VAL A 251 15.62 -24.78 -11.70
CA VAL A 251 14.65 -25.56 -10.91
C VAL A 251 13.22 -25.40 -11.43
N ALA A 252 12.95 -24.37 -12.25
CA ALA A 252 11.68 -24.24 -12.94
C ALA A 252 11.58 -25.31 -14.03
N THR A 253 10.53 -26.09 -14.01
CA THR A 253 10.20 -27.03 -15.12
C THR A 253 9.53 -26.25 -16.24
N LYS A 254 10.01 -26.45 -17.49
CA LYS A 254 9.35 -25.92 -18.67
C LYS A 254 7.97 -26.54 -18.84
#